data_598ea1bbf344fee36fa71f8c6cf8a777
#
_entry.id   598ea1bbf344fee36fa71f8c6cf8a777
#
_cell.length_a   1.000
_cell.length_b   1.000
_cell.length_c   1.000
_cell.angle_alpha   90.00
_cell.angle_beta   90.00
_cell.angle_gamma   90.00
#
_symmetry.space_group_name_H-M   'P 1'
#
loop_
_entity.id
_entity.type
_entity.pdbx_description
1 polymer ?
#
loop_
_entity_poly.entity_id
_entity_poly.type
_entity_poly.pdbx_seq_one_letter_code
_entity_poly.pdbx_strand_id
1 'polypeptide(L)'
;WDVAAAGRYPYTGRLGLLSDEDRAKVDEALALVGADELADRDFSCISDGQRQRVLLARAICQEPEVIVLDEPTSFLDIRYKLELLTVLKQLVREKQVAVILSLHEIDLAQKLSDRLICVHNGRIERCGTPEQVFTGDYIRTLYDLERGTYNEQFGSLELERVTGEPRVFVIGGGGSGTALYRRLQRRGIPFAAGILPENDVELPTARALAVETVTERAYQPIGEDAYAR
;
A
#
# COMPACT_ATOMS: atom_id res chain seq x y z
N TRP A 1 13.20 -7.12 -26.15
CA TRP A 1 14.45 -6.36 -26.01
C TRP A 1 14.36 -4.96 -26.61
N ASP A 2 13.89 -4.83 -27.85
CA ASP A 2 13.85 -3.57 -28.60
C ASP A 2 13.04 -2.46 -27.90
N VAL A 3 11.98 -2.82 -27.19
CA VAL A 3 11.17 -1.86 -26.42
C VAL A 3 11.99 -1.24 -25.27
N ALA A 4 12.76 -2.05 -24.57
CA ALA A 4 13.66 -1.56 -23.53
C ALA A 4 14.81 -0.73 -24.13
N ALA A 5 15.39 -1.19 -25.25
CA ALA A 5 16.47 -0.52 -25.98
C ALA A 5 16.09 0.86 -26.49
N ALA A 6 14.80 1.14 -26.75
CA ALA A 6 14.33 2.48 -27.09
C ALA A 6 14.64 3.52 -26.01
N GLY A 7 14.87 3.10 -24.76
CA GLY A 7 15.36 3.97 -23.69
C GLY A 7 16.77 4.55 -23.95
N ARG A 8 17.55 3.91 -24.79
CA ARG A 8 18.92 4.38 -25.13
C ARG A 8 18.98 5.38 -26.28
N TYR A 9 17.84 5.69 -26.96
CA TYR A 9 17.85 6.63 -28.07
C TYR A 9 18.47 8.00 -27.76
N PRO A 10 18.35 8.59 -26.57
CA PRO A 10 19.03 9.84 -26.24
C PRO A 10 20.56 9.77 -26.34
N TYR A 11 21.13 8.57 -26.25
CA TYR A 11 22.57 8.32 -26.23
C TYR A 11 23.11 7.87 -27.60
N THR A 12 22.22 7.48 -28.53
CA THR A 12 22.61 7.07 -29.88
C THR A 12 22.87 8.30 -30.76
N GLY A 13 23.86 8.21 -31.62
CA GLY A 13 24.17 9.28 -32.59
C GLY A 13 23.12 9.41 -33.68
N ARG A 14 23.41 10.23 -34.72
CA ARG A 14 22.47 10.54 -35.83
C ARG A 14 21.93 9.29 -36.56
N LEU A 15 22.63 8.17 -36.50
CA LEU A 15 22.22 6.92 -37.14
C LEU A 15 21.38 6.02 -36.23
N GLY A 16 21.17 6.37 -34.98
CA GLY A 16 20.36 5.57 -34.04
C GLY A 16 21.01 4.20 -33.70
N LEU A 17 22.30 4.03 -33.94
CA LEU A 17 22.99 2.75 -33.68
C LEU A 17 23.38 2.65 -32.21
N LEU A 18 23.03 1.53 -31.59
CA LEU A 18 23.40 1.19 -30.23
C LEU A 18 24.85 0.70 -30.19
N SER A 19 25.66 1.25 -29.29
CA SER A 19 26.99 0.74 -28.95
C SER A 19 26.89 -0.55 -28.13
N ASP A 20 28.02 -1.23 -27.93
CA ASP A 20 28.09 -2.40 -27.03
C ASP A 20 27.79 -2.00 -25.58
N GLU A 21 28.17 -0.79 -25.17
CA GLU A 21 27.82 -0.25 -23.86
C GLU A 21 26.30 -0.02 -23.70
N ASP A 22 25.63 0.52 -24.73
CA ASP A 22 24.18 0.70 -24.72
C ASP A 22 23.46 -0.65 -24.61
N ARG A 23 23.94 -1.68 -25.31
CA ARG A 23 23.39 -3.05 -25.23
C ARG A 23 23.53 -3.62 -23.83
N ALA A 24 24.71 -3.48 -23.23
CA ALA A 24 24.95 -3.93 -21.86
C ALA A 24 24.02 -3.25 -20.85
N LYS A 25 23.75 -1.93 -21.02
CA LYS A 25 22.80 -1.18 -20.19
C LYS A 25 21.37 -1.69 -20.33
N VAL A 26 20.97 -2.07 -21.54
CA VAL A 26 19.64 -2.66 -21.77
C VAL A 26 19.50 -4.01 -21.07
N ASP A 27 20.52 -4.87 -21.20
CA ASP A 27 20.53 -6.19 -20.57
C ASP A 27 20.55 -6.06 -19.03
N GLU A 28 21.35 -5.14 -18.47
CA GLU A 28 21.35 -4.82 -17.03
C GLU A 28 19.97 -4.35 -16.55
N ALA A 29 19.32 -3.46 -17.30
CA ALA A 29 18.01 -2.95 -16.93
C ALA A 29 16.92 -4.03 -17.00
N LEU A 30 16.94 -4.90 -18.00
CA LEU A 30 16.00 -6.04 -18.10
C LEU A 30 16.21 -7.02 -16.95
N ALA A 31 17.46 -7.36 -16.62
CA ALA A 31 17.78 -8.22 -15.49
C ALA A 31 17.33 -7.62 -14.16
N LEU A 32 17.53 -6.30 -13.96
CA LEU A 32 17.13 -5.60 -12.73
C LEU A 32 15.63 -5.70 -12.46
N VAL A 33 14.81 -5.67 -13.51
CA VAL A 33 13.34 -5.79 -13.39
C VAL A 33 12.84 -7.24 -13.53
N GLY A 34 13.74 -8.22 -13.63
CA GLY A 34 13.39 -9.64 -13.84
C GLY A 34 12.63 -9.87 -15.15
N ALA A 35 13.03 -9.21 -16.23
CA ALA A 35 12.41 -9.30 -17.56
C ALA A 35 13.38 -9.81 -18.64
N ASP A 36 14.55 -10.31 -18.26
CA ASP A 36 15.56 -10.91 -19.14
C ASP A 36 15.01 -12.08 -19.95
N GLU A 37 14.19 -12.95 -19.33
CA GLU A 37 13.51 -14.06 -19.99
C GLU A 37 12.51 -13.64 -21.08
N LEU A 38 12.16 -12.35 -21.14
CA LEU A 38 11.22 -11.77 -22.11
C LEU A 38 11.93 -11.12 -23.30
N ALA A 39 13.27 -11.10 -23.32
CA ALA A 39 14.05 -10.36 -24.31
C ALA A 39 13.67 -10.70 -25.76
N ASP A 40 13.44 -11.98 -26.04
CA ASP A 40 13.11 -12.49 -27.36
C ASP A 40 11.59 -12.61 -27.62
N ARG A 41 10.76 -12.16 -26.67
CA ARG A 41 9.29 -12.24 -26.83
C ARG A 41 8.71 -11.00 -27.48
N ASP A 42 7.69 -11.21 -28.30
CA ASP A 42 6.89 -10.11 -28.83
C ASP A 42 6.17 -9.39 -27.68
N PHE A 43 6.35 -8.05 -27.60
CA PHE A 43 5.77 -7.21 -26.57
C PHE A 43 4.24 -7.25 -26.56
N SER A 44 3.61 -7.48 -27.70
CA SER A 44 2.14 -7.64 -27.80
C SER A 44 1.64 -8.96 -27.19
N CYS A 45 2.51 -9.97 -27.08
CA CYS A 45 2.18 -11.32 -26.63
C CYS A 45 2.49 -11.59 -25.15
N ILE A 46 2.97 -10.60 -24.40
CA ILE A 46 3.26 -10.73 -22.97
C ILE A 46 2.14 -10.12 -22.12
N SER A 47 2.04 -10.52 -20.85
CA SER A 47 1.02 -10.02 -19.92
C SER A 47 1.24 -8.53 -19.56
N ASP A 48 0.21 -7.86 -19.03
CA ASP A 48 0.30 -6.44 -18.66
C ASP A 48 1.36 -6.20 -17.59
N GLY A 49 1.49 -7.09 -16.59
CA GLY A 49 2.55 -6.99 -15.61
C GLY A 49 3.96 -7.18 -16.20
N GLN A 50 4.10 -8.07 -17.20
CA GLN A 50 5.35 -8.22 -17.95
C GLN A 50 5.66 -7.00 -18.80
N ARG A 51 4.65 -6.40 -19.46
CA ARG A 51 4.79 -5.14 -20.19
C ARG A 51 5.26 -4.02 -19.29
N GLN A 52 4.69 -3.91 -18.10
CA GLN A 52 5.06 -2.88 -17.12
C GLN A 52 6.53 -3.00 -16.69
N ARG A 53 7.03 -4.23 -16.46
CA ARG A 53 8.46 -4.47 -16.17
C ARG A 53 9.36 -4.04 -17.33
N VAL A 54 9.00 -4.37 -18.57
CA VAL A 54 9.77 -3.96 -19.76
C VAL A 54 9.76 -2.44 -19.94
N LEU A 55 8.62 -1.78 -19.69
CA LEU A 55 8.52 -0.31 -19.74
C LEU A 55 9.33 0.37 -18.64
N LEU A 56 9.40 -0.24 -17.45
CA LEU A 56 10.29 0.24 -16.39
C LEU A 56 11.76 0.05 -16.78
N ALA A 57 12.15 -1.10 -17.37
CA ALA A 57 13.49 -1.30 -17.91
C ALA A 57 13.85 -0.22 -18.92
N ARG A 58 12.93 0.13 -19.84
CA ARG A 58 13.11 1.23 -20.78
C ARG A 58 13.38 2.57 -20.09
N ALA A 59 12.67 2.86 -19.01
CA ALA A 59 12.90 4.08 -18.24
C ALA A 59 14.26 4.07 -17.52
N ILE A 60 14.65 2.91 -16.96
CA ILE A 60 15.95 2.72 -16.29
C ILE A 60 17.12 2.87 -17.28
N CYS A 61 16.98 2.35 -18.50
CA CYS A 61 17.98 2.49 -19.57
C CYS A 61 18.34 3.95 -19.89
N GLN A 62 17.47 4.89 -19.59
CA GLN A 62 17.74 6.31 -19.78
C GLN A 62 18.69 6.87 -18.71
N GLU A 63 19.08 6.07 -17.71
CA GLU A 63 19.90 6.51 -16.58
C GLU A 63 19.37 7.83 -15.97
N PRO A 64 18.07 7.90 -15.65
CA PRO A 64 17.45 9.16 -15.24
C PRO A 64 17.82 9.51 -13.79
N GLU A 65 17.84 10.81 -13.49
CA GLU A 65 17.90 11.29 -12.11
C GLU A 65 16.54 11.20 -11.40
N VAL A 66 15.46 11.26 -12.18
CA VAL A 66 14.07 11.21 -11.66
C VAL A 66 13.23 10.28 -12.52
N ILE A 67 12.50 9.36 -11.87
CA ILE A 67 11.49 8.51 -12.51
C ILE A 67 10.11 8.93 -11.97
N VAL A 68 9.18 9.19 -12.90
CA VAL A 68 7.78 9.47 -12.56
C VAL A 68 6.91 8.33 -13.06
N LEU A 69 6.11 7.75 -12.16
CA LEU A 69 5.23 6.62 -12.45
C LEU A 69 3.80 6.97 -12.04
N ASP A 70 2.88 6.77 -12.97
CA ASP A 70 1.45 6.95 -12.70
C ASP A 70 0.81 5.58 -12.46
N GLU A 71 0.29 5.38 -11.25
CA GLU A 71 -0.36 4.16 -10.78
C GLU A 71 0.38 2.84 -11.13
N PRO A 72 1.68 2.71 -10.87
CA PRO A 72 2.46 1.59 -11.36
C PRO A 72 2.07 0.24 -10.74
N THR A 73 1.28 0.24 -9.66
CA THR A 73 0.80 -0.97 -8.98
C THR A 73 -0.58 -1.42 -9.41
N SER A 74 -1.29 -0.60 -10.22
CA SER A 74 -2.63 -0.92 -10.70
C SER A 74 -2.62 -2.18 -11.57
N PHE A 75 -3.60 -3.05 -11.38
CA PHE A 75 -3.78 -4.32 -12.10
C PHE A 75 -2.66 -5.36 -11.88
N LEU A 76 -1.71 -5.12 -11.00
CA LEU A 76 -0.71 -6.12 -10.61
C LEU A 76 -1.22 -6.98 -9.46
N ASP A 77 -0.90 -8.27 -9.51
CA ASP A 77 -1.06 -9.14 -8.35
C ASP A 77 -0.02 -8.81 -7.26
N ILE A 78 -0.20 -9.38 -6.08
CA ILE A 78 0.63 -9.08 -4.90
C ILE A 78 2.12 -9.37 -5.18
N ARG A 79 2.43 -10.44 -5.91
CA ARG A 79 3.81 -10.82 -6.20
C ARG A 79 4.49 -9.76 -7.04
N TYR A 80 3.87 -9.39 -8.17
CA TYR A 80 4.44 -8.38 -9.09
C TYR A 80 4.49 -6.99 -8.47
N LYS A 81 3.53 -6.62 -7.60
CA LYS A 81 3.61 -5.39 -6.81
C LYS A 81 4.87 -5.36 -5.93
N LEU A 82 5.13 -6.44 -5.19
CA LEU A 82 6.30 -6.52 -4.32
C LEU A 82 7.61 -6.49 -5.11
N GLU A 83 7.68 -7.19 -6.24
CA GLU A 83 8.85 -7.17 -7.13
C GLU A 83 9.11 -5.74 -7.65
N LEU A 84 8.10 -5.06 -8.19
CA LEU A 84 8.20 -3.68 -8.67
C LEU A 84 8.70 -2.73 -7.57
N LEU A 85 8.05 -2.76 -6.39
CA LEU A 85 8.41 -1.89 -5.28
C LEU A 85 9.83 -2.15 -4.75
N THR A 86 10.29 -3.41 -4.81
CA THR A 86 11.66 -3.77 -4.45
C THR A 86 12.65 -3.14 -5.41
N VAL A 87 12.40 -3.23 -6.72
CA VAL A 87 13.25 -2.61 -7.75
C VAL A 87 13.30 -1.09 -7.57
N LEU A 88 12.15 -0.44 -7.34
CA LEU A 88 12.12 1.01 -7.11
C LEU A 88 12.91 1.43 -5.87
N LYS A 89 12.80 0.67 -4.76
CA LYS A 89 13.63 0.92 -3.57
C LYS A 89 15.12 0.74 -3.83
N GLN A 90 15.49 -0.26 -4.64
CA GLN A 90 16.88 -0.48 -5.03
C GLN A 90 17.42 0.70 -5.85
N LEU A 91 16.66 1.19 -6.84
CA LEU A 91 17.04 2.36 -7.63
C LEU A 91 17.28 3.61 -6.76
N VAL A 92 16.40 3.88 -5.80
CA VAL A 92 16.55 5.00 -4.87
C VAL A 92 17.82 4.85 -4.02
N ARG A 93 18.07 3.67 -3.47
CA ARG A 93 19.18 3.45 -2.52
C ARG A 93 20.54 3.33 -3.18
N GLU A 94 20.61 2.57 -4.28
CA GLU A 94 21.90 2.20 -4.91
C GLU A 94 22.26 3.13 -6.07
N LYS A 95 21.27 3.58 -6.84
CA LYS A 95 21.49 4.45 -7.99
C LYS A 95 21.19 5.94 -7.70
N GLN A 96 20.70 6.25 -6.49
CA GLN A 96 20.35 7.61 -6.06
C GLN A 96 19.32 8.31 -6.98
N VAL A 97 18.43 7.51 -7.58
CA VAL A 97 17.33 7.99 -8.44
C VAL A 97 16.19 8.48 -7.57
N ALA A 98 15.66 9.67 -7.82
CA ALA A 98 14.43 10.12 -7.20
C ALA A 98 13.22 9.45 -7.89
N VAL A 99 12.33 8.83 -7.11
CA VAL A 99 11.12 8.18 -7.64
C VAL A 99 9.89 8.91 -7.13
N ILE A 100 9.05 9.36 -8.06
CA ILE A 100 7.76 9.97 -7.79
C ILE A 100 6.70 9.04 -8.36
N LEU A 101 5.74 8.59 -7.54
CA LEU A 101 4.69 7.70 -7.99
C LEU A 101 3.33 8.08 -7.41
N SER A 102 2.27 7.92 -8.20
CA SER A 102 0.91 7.96 -7.69
C SER A 102 0.50 6.57 -7.18
N LEU A 103 -0.19 6.52 -6.06
CA LEU A 103 -0.68 5.29 -5.45
C LEU A 103 -2.11 5.49 -4.95
N HIS A 104 -2.95 4.47 -5.15
CA HIS A 104 -4.27 4.39 -4.53
C HIS A 104 -4.25 3.56 -3.24
N GLU A 105 -3.27 2.67 -3.09
CA GLU A 105 -3.14 1.81 -1.91
C GLU A 105 -2.45 2.57 -0.77
N ILE A 106 -3.24 3.01 0.21
CA ILE A 106 -2.76 3.80 1.35
C ILE A 106 -1.69 3.05 2.15
N ASP A 107 -1.88 1.75 2.36
CA ASP A 107 -0.97 0.90 3.12
C ASP A 107 0.41 0.75 2.41
N LEU A 108 0.42 0.72 1.08
CA LEU A 108 1.67 0.74 0.30
C LEU A 108 2.33 2.11 0.37
N ALA A 109 1.55 3.19 0.23
CA ALA A 109 2.06 4.55 0.35
C ALA A 109 2.73 4.77 1.71
N GLN A 110 2.09 4.33 2.79
CA GLN A 110 2.60 4.44 4.15
C GLN A 110 3.91 3.66 4.37
N LYS A 111 4.03 2.46 3.77
CA LYS A 111 5.18 1.56 4.00
C LYS A 111 6.37 1.85 3.07
N LEU A 112 6.10 2.47 1.93
CA LEU A 112 7.09 2.64 0.87
C LEU A 112 7.73 4.02 0.86
N SER A 113 6.93 5.07 1.07
CA SER A 113 7.32 6.44 0.76
C SER A 113 8.13 7.09 1.87
N ASP A 114 9.18 7.81 1.49
CA ASP A 114 9.91 8.71 2.40
C ASP A 114 9.11 10.01 2.64
N ARG A 115 8.36 10.44 1.62
CA ARG A 115 7.47 11.60 1.68
C ARG A 115 6.20 11.34 0.90
N LEU A 116 5.10 11.86 1.41
CA LEU A 116 3.77 11.80 0.81
C LEU A 116 3.31 13.20 0.40
N ILE A 117 2.60 13.25 -0.71
CA ILE A 117 1.86 14.42 -1.18
C ILE A 117 0.42 13.98 -1.38
N CYS A 118 -0.46 14.42 -0.48
CA CYS A 118 -1.88 14.10 -0.57
C CYS A 118 -2.59 15.15 -1.42
N VAL A 119 -3.24 14.68 -2.48
CA VAL A 119 -4.00 15.52 -3.40
C VAL A 119 -5.48 15.21 -3.24
N HIS A 120 -6.27 16.23 -2.93
CA HIS A 120 -7.73 16.13 -2.84
C HIS A 120 -8.35 17.33 -3.53
N ASN A 121 -9.40 17.10 -4.32
CA ASN A 121 -10.11 18.16 -5.06
C ASN A 121 -9.18 19.06 -5.89
N GLY A 122 -8.13 18.48 -6.52
CA GLY A 122 -7.17 19.20 -7.35
C GLY A 122 -6.20 20.11 -6.61
N ARG A 123 -6.07 19.94 -5.28
CA ARG A 123 -5.16 20.72 -4.43
C ARG A 123 -4.31 19.81 -3.56
N ILE A 124 -3.10 20.27 -3.25
CA ILE A 124 -2.26 19.62 -2.26
C ILE A 124 -2.79 20.00 -0.87
N GLU A 125 -3.27 19.03 -0.11
CA GLU A 125 -3.77 19.25 1.24
C GLU A 125 -2.70 19.03 2.30
N ARG A 126 -1.95 17.94 2.18
CA ARG A 126 -0.86 17.60 3.11
C ARG A 126 0.37 17.14 2.36
N CYS A 127 1.54 17.47 2.93
CA CYS A 127 2.82 16.98 2.46
C CYS A 127 3.72 16.74 3.67
N GLY A 128 4.36 15.57 3.75
CA GLY A 128 5.24 15.23 4.87
C GLY A 128 5.67 13.78 4.82
N THR A 129 6.26 13.28 5.92
CA THR A 129 6.51 11.84 6.10
C THR A 129 5.18 11.10 6.35
N PRO A 130 5.13 9.78 6.16
CA PRO A 130 3.93 9.00 6.47
C PRO A 130 3.39 9.29 7.88
N GLU A 131 4.26 9.36 8.88
CA GLU A 131 3.88 9.59 10.28
C GLU A 131 3.34 11.01 10.53
N GLN A 132 3.73 11.99 9.71
CA GLN A 132 3.20 13.36 9.78
C GLN A 132 1.87 13.50 9.06
N VAL A 133 1.68 12.75 7.99
CA VAL A 133 0.49 12.85 7.12
C VAL A 133 -0.65 12.03 7.68
N PHE A 134 -0.38 10.75 8.05
CA PHE A 134 -1.39 9.84 8.58
C PHE A 134 -1.58 10.03 10.08
N THR A 135 -2.24 11.11 10.47
CA THR A 135 -2.52 11.43 11.86
C THR A 135 -4.00 11.71 12.06
N GLY A 136 -4.57 11.14 13.14
CA GLY A 136 -5.97 11.28 13.42
C GLY A 136 -6.85 10.63 12.35
N ASP A 137 -8.05 11.14 12.12
CA ASP A 137 -9.00 10.62 11.12
C ASP A 137 -8.77 11.18 9.70
N TYR A 138 -7.51 11.50 9.35
CA TYR A 138 -7.22 12.17 8.07
C TYR A 138 -7.62 11.35 6.84
N ILE A 139 -7.40 10.05 6.87
CA ILE A 139 -7.79 9.16 5.77
C ILE A 139 -9.30 9.22 5.53
N ARG A 140 -10.08 9.30 6.60
CA ARG A 140 -11.52 9.47 6.49
C ARG A 140 -11.89 10.75 5.74
N THR A 141 -11.20 11.84 6.02
CA THR A 141 -11.40 13.13 5.34
C THR A 141 -10.90 13.09 3.90
N LEU A 142 -9.71 12.51 3.65
CA LEU A 142 -9.08 12.44 2.33
C LEU A 142 -9.94 11.66 1.31
N TYR A 143 -10.64 10.62 1.78
CA TYR A 143 -11.46 9.74 0.94
C TYR A 143 -12.97 9.97 1.11
N ASP A 144 -13.38 11.03 1.82
CA ASP A 144 -14.78 11.34 2.11
C ASP A 144 -15.56 10.11 2.62
N LEU A 145 -14.96 9.36 3.56
CA LEU A 145 -15.56 8.12 4.06
C LEU A 145 -16.77 8.41 4.93
N GLU A 146 -17.95 8.22 4.36
CA GLU A 146 -19.21 8.34 5.10
C GLU A 146 -19.51 7.09 5.94
N ARG A 147 -19.08 5.91 5.46
CA ARG A 147 -19.35 4.60 6.07
C ARG A 147 -18.08 3.78 6.23
N GLY A 148 -18.06 2.96 7.29
CA GLY A 148 -16.88 2.18 7.64
C GLY A 148 -15.78 3.02 8.28
N THR A 149 -14.66 2.38 8.58
CA THR A 149 -13.49 3.01 9.20
C THR A 149 -12.22 2.49 8.57
N TYR A 150 -11.19 3.32 8.53
CA TYR A 150 -9.85 2.92 8.17
C TYR A 150 -8.99 2.87 9.43
N ASN A 151 -8.37 1.75 9.68
CA ASN A 151 -7.43 1.59 10.78
C ASN A 151 -6.03 2.00 10.29
N GLU A 152 -5.57 3.17 10.67
CA GLU A 152 -4.27 3.73 10.27
C GLU A 152 -3.09 2.88 10.79
N GLN A 153 -3.26 2.25 11.95
CA GLN A 153 -2.19 1.44 12.56
C GLN A 153 -1.92 0.14 11.78
N PHE A 154 -2.97 -0.47 11.22
CA PHE A 154 -2.87 -1.74 10.50
C PHE A 154 -3.07 -1.62 8.99
N GLY A 155 -3.40 -0.43 8.50
CA GLY A 155 -3.69 -0.21 7.08
C GLY A 155 -4.91 -1.01 6.61
N SER A 156 -5.90 -1.24 7.48
CA SER A 156 -7.06 -2.07 7.18
C SER A 156 -8.36 -1.29 7.16
N LEU A 157 -9.22 -1.63 6.18
CA LEU A 157 -10.59 -1.16 6.12
C LEU A 157 -11.48 -2.07 6.95
N GLU A 158 -12.32 -1.48 7.79
CA GLU A 158 -13.41 -2.19 8.46
C GLU A 158 -14.76 -1.65 7.95
N LEU A 159 -15.66 -2.55 7.63
CA LEU A 159 -17.01 -2.21 7.18
C LEU A 159 -17.81 -1.61 8.32
N GLU A 160 -18.93 -0.98 7.98
CA GLU A 160 -19.85 -0.42 8.96
C GLU A 160 -20.33 -1.49 9.96
N ARG A 161 -20.41 -1.11 11.25
CA ARG A 161 -20.91 -1.98 12.30
C ARG A 161 -22.39 -2.31 12.08
N VAL A 162 -22.79 -3.48 12.55
CA VAL A 162 -24.21 -3.86 12.60
C VAL A 162 -24.89 -3.08 13.72
N THR A 163 -26.01 -2.46 13.42
CA THR A 163 -26.80 -1.69 14.40
C THR A 163 -27.79 -2.59 15.14
N GLY A 164 -28.22 -2.19 16.33
CA GLY A 164 -29.19 -2.90 17.15
C GLY A 164 -28.64 -3.27 18.53
N GLU A 165 -29.45 -3.90 19.36
CA GLU A 165 -29.02 -4.38 20.67
C GLU A 165 -28.01 -5.51 20.55
N PRO A 166 -26.92 -5.51 21.31
CA PRO A 166 -25.93 -6.59 21.29
C PRO A 166 -26.57 -7.93 21.65
N ARG A 167 -26.38 -8.92 20.79
CA ARG A 167 -26.88 -10.29 21.02
C ARG A 167 -25.78 -11.24 21.52
N VAL A 168 -24.55 -10.82 21.40
CA VAL A 168 -23.34 -11.59 21.78
C VAL A 168 -22.39 -10.63 22.46
N PHE A 169 -21.82 -11.05 23.59
CA PHE A 169 -20.69 -10.41 24.22
C PHE A 169 -19.43 -11.22 23.91
N VAL A 170 -18.43 -10.62 23.31
CA VAL A 170 -17.19 -11.28 22.92
C VAL A 170 -16.08 -10.87 23.88
N ILE A 171 -15.59 -11.84 24.65
CA ILE A 171 -14.38 -11.66 25.46
C ILE A 171 -13.20 -12.04 24.59
N GLY A 172 -12.40 -11.02 24.23
CA GLY A 172 -11.22 -11.13 23.38
C GLY A 172 -9.98 -10.58 24.08
N GLY A 173 -8.95 -10.31 23.30
CA GLY A 173 -7.70 -9.71 23.71
C GLY A 173 -6.50 -10.27 22.95
N GLY A 174 -5.49 -9.42 22.74
CA GLY A 174 -4.27 -9.80 22.03
C GLY A 174 -4.48 -10.22 20.58
N GLY A 175 -5.54 -9.71 19.92
CA GLY A 175 -5.87 -10.06 18.52
C GLY A 175 -6.78 -11.27 18.35
N SER A 176 -7.08 -12.02 19.40
CA SER A 176 -7.85 -13.28 19.33
C SER A 176 -9.31 -13.07 18.91
N GLY A 177 -9.92 -11.94 19.23
CA GLY A 177 -11.33 -11.61 18.91
C GLY A 177 -11.55 -11.12 17.48
N THR A 178 -10.53 -10.58 16.80
CA THR A 178 -10.67 -9.92 15.50
C THR A 178 -11.39 -10.76 14.44
N ALA A 179 -11.03 -12.03 14.31
CA ALA A 179 -11.66 -12.94 13.35
C ALA A 179 -13.15 -13.19 13.67
N LEU A 180 -13.50 -13.25 14.96
CA LEU A 180 -14.88 -13.42 15.41
C LEU A 180 -15.69 -12.14 15.18
N TYR A 181 -15.14 -10.94 15.47
CA TYR A 181 -15.79 -9.65 15.21
C TYR A 181 -16.21 -9.53 13.74
N ARG A 182 -15.28 -9.79 12.82
CA ARG A 182 -15.55 -9.78 11.38
C ARG A 182 -16.56 -10.86 10.96
N ARG A 183 -16.56 -12.00 11.62
CA ARG A 183 -17.56 -13.07 11.36
C ARG A 183 -18.96 -12.68 11.82
N LEU A 184 -19.10 -12.06 12.98
CA LEU A 184 -20.37 -11.55 13.50
C LEU A 184 -20.91 -10.44 12.60
N GLN A 185 -20.05 -9.48 12.22
CA GLN A 185 -20.38 -8.41 11.30
C GLN A 185 -20.91 -8.96 9.97
N ARG A 186 -20.20 -9.90 9.32
CA ARG A 186 -20.66 -10.53 8.07
C ARG A 186 -22.01 -11.27 8.18
N ARG A 187 -22.37 -11.73 9.39
CA ARG A 187 -23.65 -12.39 9.65
C ARG A 187 -24.76 -11.44 10.06
N GLY A 188 -24.50 -10.16 10.13
CA GLY A 188 -25.47 -9.16 10.58
C GLY A 188 -25.86 -9.32 12.05
N ILE A 189 -24.94 -9.85 12.89
CA ILE A 189 -25.19 -10.05 14.32
C ILE A 189 -24.55 -8.90 15.10
N PRO A 190 -25.35 -8.01 15.75
CA PRO A 190 -24.82 -6.96 16.61
C PRO A 190 -24.20 -7.61 17.87
N PHE A 191 -23.02 -7.11 18.27
CA PHE A 191 -22.29 -7.64 19.41
C PHE A 191 -21.64 -6.51 20.22
N ALA A 192 -21.36 -6.81 21.48
CA ALA A 192 -20.48 -6.03 22.33
C ALA A 192 -19.16 -6.78 22.49
N ALA A 193 -18.07 -6.04 22.65
CA ALA A 193 -16.73 -6.58 22.83
C ALA A 193 -16.09 -6.01 24.11
N GLY A 194 -15.36 -6.83 24.82
CA GLY A 194 -14.62 -6.39 26.02
C GLY A 194 -14.21 -7.57 26.90
N ILE A 195 -13.58 -7.39 28.03
CA ILE A 195 -13.02 -6.08 28.46
C ILE A 195 -11.63 -5.96 27.85
N LEU A 196 -11.39 -4.94 27.04
CA LEU A 196 -10.13 -4.76 26.32
C LEU A 196 -9.29 -3.66 26.96
N PRO A 197 -7.99 -3.91 27.22
CA PRO A 197 -7.07 -2.86 27.58
C PRO A 197 -7.00 -1.77 26.49
N GLU A 198 -6.81 -0.51 26.87
CA GLU A 198 -6.72 0.61 25.94
C GLU A 198 -5.58 0.49 24.91
N ASN A 199 -4.56 -0.30 25.22
CA ASN A 199 -3.42 -0.60 24.33
C ASN A 199 -3.54 -1.96 23.62
N ASP A 200 -4.71 -2.61 23.66
CA ASP A 200 -4.89 -3.89 22.98
C ASP A 200 -4.93 -3.72 21.46
N VAL A 201 -4.22 -4.60 20.76
CA VAL A 201 -4.09 -4.56 19.29
C VAL A 201 -5.44 -4.76 18.57
N GLU A 202 -6.42 -5.39 19.19
CA GLU A 202 -7.74 -5.61 18.60
C GLU A 202 -8.74 -4.49 18.91
N LEU A 203 -8.42 -3.60 19.84
CA LEU A 203 -9.32 -2.51 20.25
C LEU A 203 -9.80 -1.63 19.09
N PRO A 204 -8.97 -1.21 18.14
CA PRO A 204 -9.42 -0.44 16.98
C PRO A 204 -10.49 -1.19 16.16
N THR A 205 -10.30 -2.48 15.91
CA THR A 205 -11.26 -3.33 15.19
C THR A 205 -12.54 -3.54 16.00
N ALA A 206 -12.42 -3.76 17.31
CA ALA A 206 -13.59 -3.86 18.19
C ALA A 206 -14.42 -2.57 18.15
N ARG A 207 -13.80 -1.40 18.28
CA ARG A 207 -14.48 -0.09 18.21
C ARG A 207 -15.16 0.16 16.85
N ALA A 208 -14.58 -0.35 15.77
CA ALA A 208 -15.14 -0.22 14.43
C ALA A 208 -16.38 -1.09 14.22
N LEU A 209 -16.39 -2.33 14.72
CA LEU A 209 -17.38 -3.36 14.38
C LEU A 209 -18.40 -3.65 15.48
N ALA A 210 -18.06 -3.48 16.77
CA ALA A 210 -18.96 -3.69 17.88
C ALA A 210 -19.92 -2.51 18.07
N VAL A 211 -21.13 -2.79 18.55
CA VAL A 211 -22.09 -1.76 18.96
C VAL A 211 -21.59 -1.03 20.20
N GLU A 212 -21.03 -1.81 21.12
CA GLU A 212 -20.44 -1.33 22.36
C GLU A 212 -19.09 -2.02 22.61
N THR A 213 -18.11 -1.24 23.12
CA THR A 213 -16.80 -1.77 23.49
C THR A 213 -16.50 -1.38 24.92
N VAL A 214 -16.33 -2.36 25.79
CA VAL A 214 -15.92 -2.14 27.18
C VAL A 214 -14.40 -2.14 27.24
N THR A 215 -13.83 -1.05 27.75
CA THR A 215 -12.38 -0.87 27.83
C THR A 215 -11.92 -0.60 29.26
N GLU A 216 -10.69 -1.00 29.55
CA GLU A 216 -10.01 -0.71 30.81
C GLU A 216 -8.63 -0.09 30.53
N ARG A 217 -8.11 0.62 31.52
CA ARG A 217 -6.76 1.21 31.41
C ARG A 217 -5.70 0.13 31.24
N ALA A 218 -4.73 0.40 30.38
CA ALA A 218 -3.62 -0.50 30.16
C ALA A 218 -2.87 -0.79 31.48
N TYR A 219 -2.53 -2.05 31.70
CA TYR A 219 -1.78 -2.53 32.87
C TYR A 219 -2.47 -2.33 34.23
N GLN A 220 -3.77 -2.07 34.24
CA GLN A 220 -4.57 -1.97 35.47
C GLN A 220 -5.45 -3.22 35.62
N PRO A 221 -5.79 -3.63 36.85
CA PRO A 221 -6.83 -4.62 37.08
C PRO A 221 -8.15 -4.15 36.50
N ILE A 222 -9.00 -5.10 36.09
CA ILE A 222 -10.35 -4.77 35.63
C ILE A 222 -11.14 -4.18 36.78
N GLY A 223 -11.62 -2.95 36.59
CA GLY A 223 -12.41 -2.23 37.61
C GLY A 223 -13.85 -2.74 37.70
N GLU A 224 -14.50 -2.48 38.84
CA GLU A 224 -15.91 -2.89 39.10
C GLU A 224 -16.88 -2.33 38.06
N ASP A 225 -16.67 -1.10 37.57
CA ASP A 225 -17.47 -0.47 36.53
C ASP A 225 -17.42 -1.21 35.19
N ALA A 226 -16.29 -1.81 34.86
CA ALA A 226 -16.12 -2.60 33.64
C ALA A 226 -16.80 -3.97 33.73
N TYR A 227 -16.93 -4.51 34.96
CA TYR A 227 -17.71 -5.74 35.21
C TYR A 227 -19.22 -5.51 35.22
N ALA A 228 -19.67 -4.28 35.54
CA ALA A 228 -21.08 -3.96 35.64
C ALA A 228 -21.75 -3.68 34.29
N ARG A 229 -20.97 -3.52 33.24
CA ARG A 229 -21.42 -3.31 31.84
C ARG A 229 -21.47 -4.61 31.06
#